data_e4e4e3be446ff130ccc1326ec1e05c18
#
_entry.id   e4e4e3be446ff130ccc1326ec1e05c18
#
_cell.length_a   1.000
_cell.length_b   1.000
_cell.length_c   1.000
_cell.angle_alpha   90.00
_cell.angle_beta   90.00
_cell.angle_gamma   90.00
#
_symmetry.space_group_name_H-M   'P 1'
#
loop_
_entity.id
_entity.type
_entity.pdbx_description
1 polymer ?
#
loop_
_entity_poly.entity_id
_entity_poly.type
_entity_poly.pdbx_seq_one_letter_code
_entity_poly.pdbx_strand_id
1 'polypeptide(L)'
;MAQPEALAFDMYGTLVDPIAISEQLEGYLAEQAPRVALVWRQKQLEYTFRLTAMERYEDFEWITHKSLDYALAAAGRALEADQKDALIDQYNDLTRFPDVEPGLERLKEAGHTMVVFSNGTPHMLNALMDAAELRPYFQGVVSVDEVKAYKPSPKAYRHVAKRLERPIEEVRLVSSNPFDNIGAEAAGMRAAWVDRSGGLFDTLSSPPEVIVGTLTELADALQTRRG
;
A
#
# COMPACT_ATOMS: atom_id res chain seq x y z
N MET A 1 29.68 -4.00 5.57
CA MET A 1 28.53 -3.46 4.85
C MET A 1 27.34 -4.38 5.06
N ALA A 2 26.06 -3.90 5.32
CA ALA A 2 24.86 -4.75 5.40
C ALA A 2 24.73 -5.53 4.11
N GLN A 3 24.21 -6.76 4.20
CA GLN A 3 23.89 -7.46 2.97
C GLN A 3 22.62 -6.84 2.37
N PRO A 4 22.58 -6.59 1.06
CA PRO A 4 21.37 -6.12 0.41
C PRO A 4 20.21 -7.07 0.67
N GLU A 5 19.07 -6.52 1.08
CA GLU A 5 17.82 -7.26 1.28
C GLU A 5 16.91 -7.14 0.05
N ALA A 6 15.96 -8.06 -0.10
CA ALA A 6 14.84 -7.93 -1.01
C ALA A 6 13.68 -7.24 -0.27
N LEU A 7 13.28 -6.07 -0.73
CA LEU A 7 12.26 -5.22 -0.11
C LEU A 7 11.01 -5.17 -1.01
N ALA A 8 9.87 -5.54 -0.46
CA ALA A 8 8.56 -5.45 -1.09
C ALA A 8 7.77 -4.30 -0.47
N PHE A 9 7.57 -3.22 -1.23
CA PHE A 9 6.92 -2.01 -0.73
C PHE A 9 5.42 -2.03 -1.04
N ASP A 10 4.59 -1.86 -0.01
CA ASP A 10 3.21 -1.50 -0.22
C ASP A 10 3.08 -0.11 -0.87
N MET A 11 1.99 0.13 -1.62
CA MET A 11 1.77 1.37 -2.34
C MET A 11 0.94 2.37 -1.52
N TYR A 12 -0.33 2.04 -1.28
CA TYR A 12 -1.31 2.95 -0.70
C TYR A 12 -1.14 3.14 0.81
N GLY A 13 -0.83 4.37 1.23
CA GLY A 13 -0.52 4.74 2.60
C GLY A 13 0.96 4.58 2.96
N THR A 14 1.75 3.94 2.09
CA THR A 14 3.18 3.69 2.29
C THR A 14 4.04 4.57 1.37
N LEU A 15 3.84 4.49 0.08
CA LEU A 15 4.52 5.31 -0.93
C LEU A 15 3.69 6.54 -1.31
N VAL A 16 2.37 6.39 -1.48
CA VAL A 16 1.44 7.47 -1.83
C VAL A 16 0.33 7.60 -0.78
N ASP A 17 -0.22 8.80 -0.61
CA ASP A 17 -1.29 9.07 0.35
C ASP A 17 -2.68 8.90 -0.28
N PRO A 18 -3.42 7.82 0.04
CA PRO A 18 -4.76 7.61 -0.48
C PRO A 18 -5.83 8.55 0.13
N ILE A 19 -5.50 9.26 1.23
CA ILE A 19 -6.42 10.22 1.86
C ILE A 19 -6.32 11.60 1.20
N ALA A 20 -5.25 11.89 0.48
CA ALA A 20 -5.10 13.13 -0.30
C ALA A 20 -6.25 13.33 -1.32
N ILE A 21 -6.96 12.27 -1.71
CA ILE A 21 -8.19 12.35 -2.52
C ILE A 21 -9.28 13.23 -1.87
N SER A 22 -9.19 13.50 -0.56
CA SER A 22 -10.13 14.39 0.12
C SER A 22 -10.15 15.80 -0.48
N GLU A 23 -9.02 16.28 -1.01
CA GLU A 23 -8.93 17.59 -1.66
C GLU A 23 -9.81 17.66 -2.92
N GLN A 24 -9.83 16.60 -3.72
CA GLN A 24 -10.67 16.52 -4.91
C GLN A 24 -12.17 16.34 -4.54
N LEU A 25 -12.42 15.59 -3.46
CA LEU A 25 -13.78 15.44 -2.94
C LEU A 25 -14.36 16.76 -2.41
N GLU A 26 -13.55 17.71 -1.95
CA GLU A 26 -14.01 19.01 -1.45
C GLU A 26 -14.83 19.76 -2.53
N GLY A 27 -14.44 19.66 -3.80
CA GLY A 27 -15.17 20.25 -4.92
C GLY A 27 -16.61 19.74 -5.08
N TYR A 28 -16.92 18.55 -4.59
CA TYR A 28 -18.23 17.90 -4.67
C TYR A 28 -18.98 17.87 -3.34
N LEU A 29 -18.25 17.76 -2.22
CA LEU A 29 -18.82 17.39 -0.92
C LEU A 29 -18.55 18.42 0.18
N ALA A 30 -17.76 19.46 -0.10
CA ALA A 30 -17.36 20.50 0.84
C ALA A 30 -16.82 19.88 2.17
N GLU A 31 -17.30 20.33 3.31
CA GLU A 31 -16.85 19.88 4.65
C GLU A 31 -17.01 18.38 4.93
N GLN A 32 -17.79 17.64 4.13
CA GLN A 32 -17.95 16.20 4.27
C GLN A 32 -16.82 15.39 3.61
N ALA A 33 -16.01 16.01 2.77
CA ALA A 33 -14.98 15.33 1.97
C ALA A 33 -13.99 14.50 2.80
N PRO A 34 -13.40 14.98 3.91
CA PRO A 34 -12.46 14.19 4.71
C PRO A 34 -13.11 12.93 5.30
N ARG A 35 -14.37 13.04 5.74
CA ARG A 35 -15.11 11.91 6.27
C ARG A 35 -15.41 10.87 5.18
N VAL A 36 -15.80 11.30 4.00
CA VAL A 36 -16.09 10.41 2.87
C VAL A 36 -14.81 9.73 2.41
N ALA A 37 -13.68 10.44 2.29
CA ALA A 37 -12.38 9.85 1.95
C ALA A 37 -11.98 8.74 2.95
N LEU A 38 -12.13 8.99 4.25
CA LEU A 38 -11.83 8.01 5.29
C LEU A 38 -12.73 6.77 5.19
N VAL A 39 -14.05 6.95 5.05
CA VAL A 39 -14.99 5.84 4.90
C VAL A 39 -14.72 5.08 3.61
N TRP A 40 -14.39 5.77 2.53
CA TRP A 40 -14.02 5.16 1.25
C TRP A 40 -12.82 4.25 1.43
N ARG A 41 -11.73 4.74 2.02
CA ARG A 41 -10.53 3.94 2.29
C ARG A 41 -10.82 2.75 3.22
N GLN A 42 -11.57 2.94 4.28
CA GLN A 42 -11.95 1.85 5.19
C GLN A 42 -12.73 0.75 4.47
N LYS A 43 -13.68 1.13 3.61
CA LYS A 43 -14.47 0.16 2.83
C LYS A 43 -13.67 -0.54 1.74
N GLN A 44 -12.70 0.11 1.13
CA GLN A 44 -11.78 -0.57 0.22
C GLN A 44 -11.09 -1.76 0.93
N LEU A 45 -10.49 -1.51 2.10
CA LEU A 45 -9.82 -2.56 2.87
C LEU A 45 -10.81 -3.62 3.36
N GLU A 46 -11.96 -3.22 3.89
CA GLU A 46 -12.98 -4.15 4.35
C GLU A 46 -13.47 -5.08 3.22
N TYR A 47 -13.66 -4.55 2.01
CA TYR A 47 -14.14 -5.33 0.87
C TYR A 47 -13.05 -6.30 0.37
N THR A 48 -11.78 -5.92 0.38
CA THR A 48 -10.69 -6.86 0.05
C THR A 48 -10.67 -8.05 1.01
N PHE A 49 -10.84 -7.80 2.32
CA PHE A 49 -10.87 -8.86 3.33
C PHE A 49 -12.09 -9.78 3.17
N ARG A 50 -13.28 -9.19 2.96
CA ARG A 50 -14.52 -9.95 2.77
C ARG A 50 -14.47 -10.81 1.52
N LEU A 51 -14.03 -10.26 0.39
CA LEU A 51 -13.95 -11.01 -0.87
C LEU A 51 -12.96 -12.16 -0.74
N THR A 52 -11.81 -11.93 -0.11
CA THR A 52 -10.84 -13.00 0.16
C THR A 52 -11.41 -14.10 1.05
N ALA A 53 -12.12 -13.74 2.13
CA ALA A 53 -12.74 -14.68 3.05
C ALA A 53 -13.89 -15.48 2.40
N MET A 54 -14.58 -14.90 1.43
CA MET A 54 -15.64 -15.57 0.66
C MET A 54 -15.10 -16.41 -0.52
N GLU A 55 -13.76 -16.42 -0.71
CA GLU A 55 -13.12 -17.02 -1.90
C GLU A 55 -13.68 -16.47 -3.23
N ARG A 56 -14.12 -15.23 -3.21
CA ARG A 56 -14.56 -14.47 -4.38
C ARG A 56 -13.53 -13.42 -4.72
N TYR A 57 -13.37 -13.17 -6.00
CA TYR A 57 -12.45 -12.13 -6.45
C TYR A 57 -13.17 -11.19 -7.42
N GLU A 58 -13.05 -9.91 -7.13
CA GLU A 58 -13.26 -8.78 -8.03
C GLU A 58 -11.98 -7.95 -7.93
N ASP A 59 -11.60 -7.25 -8.96
CA ASP A 59 -10.35 -6.47 -8.95
C ASP A 59 -10.44 -5.22 -8.05
N PHE A 60 -9.29 -4.61 -7.77
CA PHE A 60 -9.22 -3.48 -6.85
C PHE A 60 -9.87 -2.21 -7.41
N GLU A 61 -9.95 -2.06 -8.72
CA GLU A 61 -10.64 -0.96 -9.37
C GLU A 61 -12.15 -1.07 -9.14
N TRP A 62 -12.73 -2.24 -9.34
CA TRP A 62 -14.13 -2.53 -8.99
C TRP A 62 -14.40 -2.26 -7.49
N ILE A 63 -13.49 -2.71 -6.60
CA ILE A 63 -13.61 -2.44 -5.16
C ILE A 63 -13.58 -0.94 -4.89
N THR A 64 -12.70 -0.19 -5.57
CA THR A 64 -12.56 1.26 -5.41
C THR A 64 -13.85 1.97 -5.79
N HIS A 65 -14.51 1.59 -6.89
CA HIS A 65 -15.84 2.10 -7.26
C HIS A 65 -16.91 1.74 -6.22
N LYS A 66 -17.00 0.46 -5.81
CA LYS A 66 -18.04 0.00 -4.87
C LYS A 66 -17.90 0.61 -3.48
N SER A 67 -16.68 0.82 -3.03
CA SER A 67 -16.42 1.47 -1.75
C SER A 67 -16.73 2.99 -1.79
N LEU A 68 -16.51 3.65 -2.94
CA LEU A 68 -16.96 5.03 -3.16
C LEU A 68 -18.49 5.13 -3.13
N ASP A 69 -19.20 4.24 -3.84
CA ASP A 69 -20.67 4.20 -3.81
C ASP A 69 -21.20 4.08 -2.37
N TYR A 70 -20.58 3.20 -1.57
CA TYR A 70 -20.95 3.06 -0.16
C TYR A 70 -20.66 4.33 0.64
N ALA A 71 -19.48 4.93 0.48
CA ALA A 71 -19.07 6.11 1.25
C ALA A 71 -20.00 7.31 0.97
N LEU A 72 -20.36 7.52 -0.30
CA LEU A 72 -21.31 8.54 -0.71
C LEU A 72 -22.71 8.30 -0.11
N ALA A 73 -23.23 7.08 -0.24
CA ALA A 73 -24.53 6.72 0.33
C ALA A 73 -24.57 6.90 1.85
N ALA A 74 -23.51 6.51 2.56
CA ALA A 74 -23.37 6.68 4.01
C ALA A 74 -23.33 8.16 4.45
N ALA A 75 -22.90 9.04 3.56
CA ALA A 75 -22.91 10.49 3.74
C ALA A 75 -24.25 11.15 3.31
N GLY A 76 -25.22 10.38 2.80
CA GLY A 76 -26.45 10.91 2.22
C GLY A 76 -26.22 11.71 0.95
N ARG A 77 -25.18 11.38 0.18
CA ARG A 77 -24.77 12.07 -1.05
C ARG A 77 -24.81 11.14 -2.25
N ALA A 78 -24.93 11.71 -3.43
CA ALA A 78 -24.79 11.02 -4.70
C ALA A 78 -23.93 11.87 -5.63
N LEU A 79 -23.18 11.23 -6.51
CA LEU A 79 -22.46 11.85 -7.61
C LEU A 79 -22.87 11.16 -8.90
N GLU A 80 -22.82 11.90 -10.01
CA GLU A 80 -23.04 11.36 -11.35
C GLU A 80 -21.89 10.41 -11.74
N ALA A 81 -22.12 9.60 -12.76
CA ALA A 81 -21.16 8.58 -13.17
C ALA A 81 -19.81 9.20 -13.58
N ASP A 82 -19.82 10.26 -14.38
CA ASP A 82 -18.64 10.98 -14.84
C ASP A 82 -17.83 11.61 -13.69
N GLN A 83 -18.51 12.09 -12.64
CA GLN A 83 -17.86 12.62 -11.43
C GLN A 83 -17.16 11.50 -10.63
N LYS A 84 -17.78 10.33 -10.54
CA LYS A 84 -17.15 9.17 -9.89
C LYS A 84 -15.95 8.68 -10.68
N ASP A 85 -16.07 8.58 -12.01
CA ASP A 85 -14.97 8.16 -12.89
C ASP A 85 -13.79 9.13 -12.77
N ALA A 86 -14.03 10.44 -12.74
CA ALA A 86 -12.99 11.43 -12.50
C ALA A 86 -12.29 11.27 -11.15
N LEU A 87 -13.00 10.88 -10.08
CA LEU A 87 -12.39 10.59 -8.77
C LEU A 87 -11.56 9.31 -8.80
N ILE A 88 -11.97 8.28 -9.55
CA ILE A 88 -11.17 7.06 -9.72
C ILE A 88 -9.90 7.36 -10.52
N ASP A 89 -9.98 8.17 -11.55
CA ASP A 89 -8.80 8.60 -12.32
C ASP A 89 -7.81 9.36 -11.42
N GLN A 90 -8.30 10.27 -10.56
CA GLN A 90 -7.47 10.94 -9.56
C GLN A 90 -6.88 9.99 -8.53
N TYR A 91 -7.56 8.90 -8.20
CA TYR A 91 -7.02 7.87 -7.31
C TYR A 91 -5.83 7.12 -7.93
N ASN A 92 -5.69 7.19 -9.25
CA ASN A 92 -4.54 6.68 -10.00
C ASN A 92 -3.41 7.72 -10.17
N ASP A 93 -3.59 8.96 -9.67
CA ASP A 93 -2.65 10.08 -9.76
C ASP A 93 -2.31 10.65 -8.36
N LEU A 94 -2.14 9.78 -7.37
CA LEU A 94 -1.81 10.18 -6.01
C LEU A 94 -0.34 10.57 -5.87
N THR A 95 -0.10 11.64 -5.12
CA THR A 95 1.25 12.14 -4.83
C THR A 95 1.98 11.24 -3.81
N ARG A 96 3.29 11.05 -4.02
CA ARG A 96 4.16 10.38 -3.04
C ARG A 96 4.35 11.22 -1.78
N PHE A 97 4.59 10.56 -0.65
CA PHE A 97 5.02 11.25 0.56
C PHE A 97 6.41 11.87 0.38
N PRO A 98 6.71 12.99 1.07
CA PRO A 98 7.96 13.76 0.84
C PRO A 98 9.26 12.99 1.14
N ASP A 99 9.20 11.99 2.03
CA ASP A 99 10.34 11.16 2.45
C ASP A 99 10.61 9.99 1.50
N VAL A 100 9.70 9.72 0.57
CA VAL A 100 9.76 8.52 -0.30
C VAL A 100 10.97 8.58 -1.23
N GLU A 101 11.10 9.65 -1.98
CA GLU A 101 12.22 9.79 -2.93
C GLU A 101 13.59 9.69 -2.24
N PRO A 102 13.92 10.52 -1.23
CA PRO A 102 15.23 10.44 -0.59
C PRO A 102 15.46 9.12 0.14
N GLY A 103 14.41 8.49 0.66
CA GLY A 103 14.52 7.16 1.29
C GLY A 103 14.81 6.05 0.29
N LEU A 104 14.09 6.03 -0.84
CA LEU A 104 14.29 5.04 -1.91
C LEU A 104 15.65 5.20 -2.59
N GLU A 105 16.13 6.43 -2.79
CA GLU A 105 17.46 6.69 -3.34
C GLU A 105 18.55 6.06 -2.47
N ARG A 106 18.52 6.30 -1.15
CA ARG A 106 19.47 5.72 -0.19
C ARG A 106 19.40 4.20 -0.12
N LEU A 107 18.20 3.62 -0.17
CA LEU A 107 18.02 2.16 -0.21
C LEU A 107 18.58 1.55 -1.49
N LYS A 108 18.39 2.22 -2.63
CA LYS A 108 18.94 1.82 -3.93
C LYS A 108 20.46 1.88 -3.93
N GLU A 109 21.05 2.97 -3.41
CA GLU A 109 22.51 3.12 -3.27
C GLU A 109 23.12 2.07 -2.33
N ALA A 110 22.37 1.62 -1.31
CA ALA A 110 22.77 0.52 -0.45
C ALA A 110 22.68 -0.86 -1.12
N GLY A 111 22.18 -0.93 -2.36
CA GLY A 111 22.12 -2.13 -3.19
C GLY A 111 20.89 -3.03 -2.93
N HIS A 112 19.88 -2.55 -2.20
CA HIS A 112 18.66 -3.32 -1.98
C HIS A 112 17.91 -3.59 -3.29
N THR A 113 17.34 -4.79 -3.43
CA THR A 113 16.38 -5.14 -4.47
C THR A 113 15.01 -4.65 -4.04
N MET A 114 14.36 -3.79 -4.82
CA MET A 114 13.08 -3.20 -4.45
C MET A 114 12.00 -3.50 -5.49
N VAL A 115 10.83 -3.93 -5.05
CA VAL A 115 9.62 -4.07 -5.87
C VAL A 115 8.44 -3.41 -5.16
N VAL A 116 7.48 -2.91 -5.95
CA VAL A 116 6.16 -2.55 -5.43
C VAL A 116 5.34 -3.83 -5.29
N PHE A 117 4.66 -3.99 -4.15
CA PHE A 117 3.78 -5.13 -3.87
C PHE A 117 2.46 -4.62 -3.28
N SER A 118 1.37 -4.70 -4.03
CA SER A 118 0.13 -4.01 -3.69
C SER A 118 -1.13 -4.78 -4.06
N ASN A 119 -2.24 -4.37 -3.42
CA ASN A 119 -3.60 -4.80 -3.73
C ASN A 119 -4.15 -4.20 -5.04
N GLY A 120 -3.56 -3.12 -5.55
CA GLY A 120 -3.97 -2.46 -6.80
C GLY A 120 -3.82 -3.36 -8.02
N THR A 121 -4.63 -3.10 -9.05
CA THR A 121 -4.49 -3.76 -10.35
C THR A 121 -3.17 -3.37 -11.03
N PRO A 122 -2.64 -4.16 -11.95
CA PRO A 122 -1.46 -3.76 -12.71
C PRO A 122 -1.63 -2.41 -13.42
N HIS A 123 -2.84 -2.10 -13.91
CA HIS A 123 -3.16 -0.81 -14.53
C HIS A 123 -3.00 0.35 -13.54
N MET A 124 -3.68 0.29 -12.39
CA MET A 124 -3.61 1.32 -11.34
C MET A 124 -2.18 1.52 -10.84
N LEU A 125 -1.47 0.42 -10.59
CA LEU A 125 -0.10 0.49 -10.06
C LEU A 125 0.88 1.09 -11.07
N ASN A 126 0.74 0.77 -12.36
CA ASN A 126 1.57 1.37 -13.39
C ASN A 126 1.29 2.88 -13.54
N ALA A 127 0.03 3.31 -13.47
CA ALA A 127 -0.33 4.73 -13.48
C ALA A 127 0.33 5.47 -12.30
N LEU A 128 0.22 4.93 -11.08
CA LEU A 128 0.86 5.51 -9.89
C LEU A 128 2.40 5.51 -9.95
N MET A 129 3.01 4.47 -10.53
CA MET A 129 4.47 4.43 -10.75
C MET A 129 4.96 5.55 -11.64
N ASP A 130 4.15 5.95 -12.62
CA ASP A 130 4.46 7.06 -13.52
C ASP A 130 4.15 8.42 -12.86
N ALA A 131 2.96 8.59 -12.30
CA ALA A 131 2.50 9.84 -11.67
C ALA A 131 3.39 10.25 -10.49
N ALA A 132 3.76 9.29 -9.63
CA ALA A 132 4.61 9.52 -8.46
C ALA A 132 6.12 9.42 -8.76
N GLU A 133 6.53 9.26 -10.02
CA GLU A 133 7.94 9.16 -10.46
C GLU A 133 8.73 8.06 -9.75
N LEU A 134 8.10 6.91 -9.51
CA LEU A 134 8.68 5.82 -8.71
C LEU A 134 9.50 4.81 -9.53
N ARG A 135 9.32 4.77 -10.86
CA ARG A 135 9.98 3.76 -11.73
C ARG A 135 11.49 3.63 -11.56
N PRO A 136 12.26 4.72 -11.36
CA PRO A 136 13.72 4.61 -11.26
C PRO A 136 14.22 3.78 -10.07
N TYR A 137 13.38 3.57 -9.06
CA TYR A 137 13.76 2.92 -7.80
C TYR A 137 13.39 1.44 -7.73
N PHE A 138 12.42 0.98 -8.51
CA PHE A 138 11.87 -0.36 -8.42
C PHE A 138 12.19 -1.21 -9.65
N GLN A 139 12.49 -2.49 -9.41
CA GLN A 139 12.68 -3.46 -10.50
C GLN A 139 11.36 -3.85 -11.18
N GLY A 140 10.24 -3.60 -10.53
CA GLY A 140 8.92 -3.88 -11.07
C GLY A 140 7.80 -3.79 -10.06
N VAL A 141 6.63 -4.21 -10.50
CA VAL A 141 5.38 -4.23 -9.74
C VAL A 141 4.91 -5.67 -9.61
N VAL A 142 4.49 -6.06 -8.40
CA VAL A 142 3.83 -7.33 -8.11
C VAL A 142 2.44 -7.02 -7.57
N SER A 143 1.42 -7.31 -8.36
CA SER A 143 0.03 -7.14 -7.97
C SER A 143 -0.55 -8.44 -7.42
N VAL A 144 -1.35 -8.34 -6.35
CA VAL A 144 -2.12 -9.49 -5.85
C VAL A 144 -3.18 -9.98 -6.85
N ASP A 145 -3.49 -9.17 -7.89
CA ASP A 145 -4.35 -9.56 -8.99
C ASP A 145 -3.85 -10.83 -9.69
N GLU A 146 -2.54 -11.05 -9.73
CA GLU A 146 -1.91 -12.23 -10.29
C GLU A 146 -2.30 -13.54 -9.57
N VAL A 147 -2.68 -13.46 -8.30
CA VAL A 147 -3.06 -14.62 -7.47
C VAL A 147 -4.50 -14.62 -7.00
N LYS A 148 -5.26 -13.58 -7.36
CA LYS A 148 -6.69 -13.42 -7.03
C LYS A 148 -6.98 -13.61 -5.53
N ALA A 149 -6.11 -13.04 -4.69
CA ALA A 149 -6.24 -13.06 -3.23
C ALA A 149 -5.57 -11.82 -2.63
N TYR A 150 -6.32 -11.02 -1.93
CA TYR A 150 -5.85 -9.78 -1.31
C TYR A 150 -4.98 -10.01 -0.08
N LYS A 151 -4.10 -9.08 0.23
CA LYS A 151 -3.47 -8.99 1.54
C LYS A 151 -4.58 -8.85 2.60
N PRO A 152 -4.50 -9.49 3.77
CA PRO A 152 -3.35 -10.22 4.31
C PRO A 152 -3.34 -11.74 4.02
N SER A 153 -3.90 -12.22 2.92
CA SER A 153 -3.82 -13.64 2.58
C SER A 153 -2.37 -14.10 2.41
N PRO A 154 -1.93 -15.20 3.07
CA PRO A 154 -0.58 -15.75 2.88
C PRO A 154 -0.22 -16.08 1.44
N LYS A 155 -1.24 -16.30 0.60
CA LYS A 155 -1.07 -16.55 -0.84
C LYS A 155 -0.41 -15.35 -1.54
N ALA A 156 -0.76 -14.12 -1.16
CA ALA A 156 -0.20 -12.90 -1.71
C ALA A 156 1.30 -12.78 -1.37
N TYR A 157 1.68 -12.99 -0.10
CA TYR A 157 3.07 -12.85 0.35
C TYR A 157 3.99 -13.94 -0.22
N ARG A 158 3.51 -15.19 -0.31
CA ARG A 158 4.26 -16.26 -0.99
C ARG A 158 4.46 -15.95 -2.46
N HIS A 159 3.52 -15.27 -3.08
CA HIS A 159 3.63 -14.88 -4.48
C HIS A 159 4.75 -13.86 -4.71
N VAL A 160 4.85 -12.79 -3.91
CA VAL A 160 5.92 -11.80 -4.08
C VAL A 160 7.30 -12.40 -3.84
N ALA A 161 7.46 -13.30 -2.86
CA ALA A 161 8.70 -14.02 -2.62
C ALA A 161 9.10 -14.88 -3.84
N LYS A 162 8.13 -15.59 -4.44
CA LYS A 162 8.33 -16.35 -5.69
C LYS A 162 8.73 -15.45 -6.86
N ARG A 163 8.09 -14.28 -7.00
CA ARG A 163 8.40 -13.30 -8.06
C ARG A 163 9.81 -12.72 -7.92
N LEU A 164 10.31 -12.59 -6.69
CA LEU A 164 11.66 -12.15 -6.37
C LEU A 164 12.70 -13.29 -6.44
N GLU A 165 12.25 -14.53 -6.64
CA GLU A 165 13.12 -15.73 -6.64
C GLU A 165 13.93 -15.84 -5.33
N ARG A 166 13.27 -15.55 -4.19
CA ARG A 166 13.87 -15.58 -2.86
C ARG A 166 13.07 -16.45 -1.90
N PRO A 167 13.73 -17.10 -0.93
CA PRO A 167 13.04 -17.64 0.25
C PRO A 167 12.21 -16.54 0.93
N ILE A 168 11.02 -16.89 1.41
CA ILE A 168 10.08 -15.90 1.96
C ILE A 168 10.67 -15.16 3.18
N GLU A 169 11.46 -15.83 3.98
CA GLU A 169 12.18 -15.31 5.16
C GLU A 169 13.32 -14.33 4.82
N GLU A 170 13.73 -14.25 3.55
CA GLU A 170 14.72 -13.29 3.05
C GLU A 170 14.08 -12.03 2.47
N VAL A 171 12.76 -12.00 2.32
CA VAL A 171 12.01 -10.86 1.82
C VAL A 171 11.45 -10.06 2.99
N ARG A 172 11.62 -8.74 2.95
CA ARG A 172 11.02 -7.81 3.92
C ARG A 172 9.89 -7.04 3.27
N LEU A 173 8.70 -7.09 3.87
CA LEU A 173 7.63 -6.15 3.57
C LEU A 173 7.96 -4.79 4.20
N VAL A 174 7.72 -3.72 3.47
CA VAL A 174 7.72 -2.34 3.97
C VAL A 174 6.31 -1.78 3.80
N SER A 175 5.62 -1.53 4.90
CA SER A 175 4.23 -1.07 4.87
C SER A 175 3.90 -0.18 6.06
N SER A 176 3.08 0.86 5.81
CA SER A 176 2.48 1.68 6.87
C SER A 176 1.20 1.08 7.45
N ASN A 177 0.68 0.02 6.82
CA ASN A 177 -0.57 -0.62 7.24
C ASN A 177 -0.27 -1.77 8.22
N PRO A 178 -0.68 -1.69 9.51
CA PRO A 178 -0.41 -2.75 10.49
C PRO A 178 -0.91 -4.13 10.06
N PHE A 179 -2.11 -4.23 9.46
CA PHE A 179 -2.66 -5.50 8.99
C PHE A 179 -1.76 -6.19 7.95
N ASP A 180 -1.07 -5.40 7.12
CA ASP A 180 -0.17 -5.90 6.08
C ASP A 180 1.13 -6.45 6.70
N ASN A 181 1.70 -5.73 7.68
CA ASN A 181 2.85 -6.19 8.45
C ASN A 181 2.54 -7.51 9.18
N ILE A 182 1.39 -7.59 9.87
CA ILE A 182 0.93 -8.80 10.56
C ILE A 182 0.76 -9.96 9.57
N GLY A 183 0.15 -9.70 8.42
CA GLY A 183 -0.06 -10.72 7.38
C GLY A 183 1.25 -11.23 6.78
N ALA A 184 2.23 -10.34 6.59
CA ALA A 184 3.55 -10.69 6.08
C ALA A 184 4.30 -11.61 7.07
N GLU A 185 4.36 -11.25 8.36
CA GLU A 185 5.00 -12.07 9.39
C GLU A 185 4.30 -13.41 9.58
N ALA A 186 2.97 -13.44 9.57
CA ALA A 186 2.19 -14.67 9.61
C ALA A 186 2.46 -15.60 8.42
N ALA A 187 2.84 -15.05 7.27
CA ALA A 187 3.24 -15.80 6.08
C ALA A 187 4.72 -16.24 6.11
N GLY A 188 5.53 -15.75 7.05
CA GLY A 188 6.96 -16.03 7.20
C GLY A 188 7.90 -14.99 6.59
N MET A 189 7.38 -13.84 6.12
CA MET A 189 8.21 -12.71 5.70
C MET A 189 8.76 -11.94 6.91
N ARG A 190 9.83 -11.18 6.69
CA ARG A 190 10.19 -10.07 7.58
C ARG A 190 9.28 -8.89 7.31
N ALA A 191 9.10 -8.00 8.30
CA ALA A 191 8.36 -6.78 8.12
C ALA A 191 9.12 -5.55 8.63
N ALA A 192 8.77 -4.39 8.09
CA ALA A 192 9.14 -3.07 8.58
C ALA A 192 7.89 -2.20 8.57
N TRP A 193 7.50 -1.71 9.72
CA TRP A 193 6.38 -0.79 9.86
C TRP A 193 6.85 0.66 9.72
N VAL A 194 6.29 1.36 8.74
CA VAL A 194 6.49 2.81 8.57
C VAL A 194 5.33 3.53 9.24
N ASP A 195 5.49 3.88 10.50
CA ASP A 195 4.46 4.60 11.29
C ASP A 195 4.42 6.08 10.91
N ARG A 196 3.68 6.40 9.85
CA ARG A 196 3.53 7.77 9.34
C ARG A 196 2.65 8.65 10.21
N SER A 197 1.85 8.07 11.08
CA SER A 197 0.83 8.77 11.86
C SER A 197 1.20 8.96 13.33
N GLY A 198 2.25 8.31 13.82
CA GLY A 198 2.55 8.21 15.26
C GLY A 198 1.46 7.45 16.00
N GLY A 199 0.81 6.51 15.31
CA GLY A 199 -0.37 5.80 15.78
C GLY A 199 -0.06 4.55 16.60
N LEU A 200 -1.13 3.90 17.03
CA LEU A 200 -1.04 2.60 17.70
C LEU A 200 -0.90 1.50 16.63
N PHE A 201 0.10 0.62 16.80
CA PHE A 201 0.12 -0.63 16.04
C PHE A 201 -1.06 -1.51 16.44
N ASP A 202 -1.60 -2.27 15.48
CA ASP A 202 -2.75 -3.15 15.72
C ASP A 202 -2.43 -4.19 16.79
N THR A 203 -3.30 -4.28 17.80
CA THR A 203 -3.14 -5.17 18.96
C THR A 203 -3.35 -6.66 18.65
N LEU A 204 -3.67 -6.99 17.39
CA LEU A 204 -3.80 -8.39 16.92
C LEU A 204 -2.46 -9.14 16.99
N SER A 205 -1.34 -8.42 16.89
CA SER A 205 0.01 -8.99 17.02
C SER A 205 0.97 -7.97 17.64
N SER A 206 2.18 -8.40 17.97
CA SER A 206 3.27 -7.49 18.31
C SER A 206 3.73 -6.73 17.06
N PRO A 207 4.21 -5.48 17.20
CA PRO A 207 4.80 -4.77 16.09
C PRO A 207 6.08 -5.46 15.60
N PRO A 208 6.45 -5.29 14.31
CA PRO A 208 7.65 -5.89 13.75
C PRO A 208 8.93 -5.31 14.37
N GLU A 209 10.04 -6.01 14.16
CA GLU A 209 11.35 -5.62 14.67
C GLU A 209 11.83 -4.25 14.18
N VAL A 210 11.43 -3.85 12.97
CA VAL A 210 11.76 -2.54 12.38
C VAL A 210 10.54 -1.65 12.43
N ILE A 211 10.65 -0.55 13.19
CA ILE A 211 9.64 0.51 13.30
C ILE A 211 10.33 1.81 13.01
N VAL A 212 9.82 2.57 12.04
CA VAL A 212 10.36 3.86 11.62
C VAL A 212 9.23 4.83 11.26
N GLY A 213 9.46 6.13 11.33
CA GLY A 213 8.47 7.13 10.92
C GLY A 213 8.54 7.47 9.42
N THR A 214 9.70 7.22 8.78
CA THR A 214 9.98 7.62 7.40
C THR A 214 10.82 6.58 6.65
N LEU A 215 10.82 6.63 5.32
CA LEU A 215 11.71 5.77 4.51
C LEU A 215 13.19 6.16 4.62
N THR A 216 13.49 7.40 4.97
CA THR A 216 14.87 7.81 5.27
C THR A 216 15.38 7.15 6.54
N GLU A 217 14.56 7.07 7.58
CA GLU A 217 14.86 6.31 8.80
C GLU A 217 14.94 4.80 8.54
N LEU A 218 14.13 4.27 7.61
CA LEU A 218 14.26 2.87 7.18
C LEU A 218 15.64 2.59 6.59
N ALA A 219 16.13 3.48 5.72
CA ALA A 219 17.46 3.34 5.15
C ALA A 219 18.55 3.33 6.23
N ASP A 220 18.45 4.19 7.26
CA ASP A 220 19.35 4.18 8.41
C ASP A 220 19.28 2.88 9.22
N ALA A 221 18.05 2.44 9.53
CA ALA A 221 17.81 1.24 10.32
C ALA A 221 18.36 -0.03 9.64
N LEU A 222 18.23 -0.14 8.31
CA LEU A 222 18.76 -1.28 7.56
C LEU A 222 20.28 -1.23 7.36
N GLN A 223 20.90 -0.04 7.44
CA GLN A 223 22.36 0.11 7.42
C GLN A 223 23.01 -0.24 8.74
N THR A 224 22.40 0.07 9.89
CA THR A 224 22.98 -0.10 11.24
C THR A 224 22.85 -1.50 11.81
N ARG A 225 22.02 -2.38 11.28
CA ARG A 225 21.81 -3.76 11.75
C ARG A 225 22.97 -4.71 11.44
N ARG A 226 24.19 -4.24 11.64
CA ARG A 226 25.44 -4.89 11.29
C ARG A 226 26.33 -5.23 12.50
N GLY A 227 25.74 -5.38 13.67
CA GLY A 227 26.47 -5.81 14.86
C GLY A 227 26.18 -7.26 15.21
#